data_6451a50fa18a798e8e5308703fd48d6e
#
_entry.id   6451a50fa18a798e8e5308703fd48d6e
#
_cell.length_a   1.000
_cell.length_b   1.000
_cell.length_c   1.000
_cell.angle_alpha   90.00
_cell.angle_beta   90.00
_cell.angle_gamma   90.00
#
_symmetry.space_group_name_H-M   'P 1'
#
loop_
_entity.id
_entity.type
_entity.pdbx_description
1 polymer ?
#
loop_
_entity_poly.entity_id
_entity_poly.type
_entity_poly.pdbx_seq_one_letter_code
_entity_poly.pdbx_strand_id
1 'polypeptide(L)'
;MMSASCDDDDSTTSLADYQEWRKVNTDFFEEQKYAMTPEGEMLYNTLTPSWNSGATLLIKYLNDRSKTEGNLSPMLTSRVSVKYIGRLYDGTPFDSSYTNTDSLFYTNLTDVISGWTIALQYMRVGDSVRVVIPYTLGYGTQVTAAIPPYSTLLFDIKLTDIVDYEIKP
;
A
#
# COMPACT_ATOMS: atom_id res chain seq x y z
N MET A 1 -12.36 44.01 -35.88
CA MET A 1 -12.96 43.42 -34.66
C MET A 1 -12.47 42.00 -34.55
N MET A 2 -11.50 41.78 -33.68
CA MET A 2 -10.97 40.46 -33.41
C MET A 2 -11.64 39.93 -32.14
N SER A 3 -12.50 38.92 -32.22
CA SER A 3 -12.95 38.17 -31.08
C SER A 3 -11.86 37.19 -30.70
N ALA A 4 -11.21 37.41 -29.55
CA ALA A 4 -10.32 36.42 -28.96
C ALA A 4 -11.20 35.28 -28.44
N SER A 5 -11.11 34.15 -29.11
CA SER A 5 -11.55 32.89 -28.59
C SER A 5 -10.58 32.49 -27.46
N CYS A 6 -11.03 32.59 -26.23
CA CYS A 6 -10.34 31.90 -25.15
C CYS A 6 -10.65 30.44 -25.31
N ASP A 7 -9.71 29.68 -25.88
CA ASP A 7 -9.68 28.24 -25.68
C ASP A 7 -9.29 28.00 -24.22
N ASP A 8 -10.29 27.89 -23.36
CA ASP A 8 -10.16 27.23 -22.09
C ASP A 8 -9.98 25.75 -22.40
N ASP A 9 -8.73 25.37 -22.63
CA ASP A 9 -8.30 23.98 -22.62
C ASP A 9 -8.29 23.51 -21.16
N ASP A 10 -9.47 23.50 -20.57
CA ASP A 10 -9.72 22.82 -19.29
C ASP A 10 -9.85 21.33 -19.62
N SER A 11 -8.69 20.70 -19.88
CA SER A 11 -8.59 19.25 -19.97
C SER A 11 -8.78 18.66 -18.57
N THR A 12 -9.99 18.75 -18.04
CA THR A 12 -10.43 17.96 -16.89
C THR A 12 -10.45 16.50 -17.34
N THR A 13 -9.30 15.82 -17.14
CA THR A 13 -9.19 14.38 -17.31
C THR A 13 -10.28 13.73 -16.47
N SER A 14 -11.29 13.16 -17.12
CA SER A 14 -12.41 12.54 -16.43
C SER A 14 -12.04 11.14 -15.94
N LEU A 15 -12.74 10.62 -14.93
CA LEU A 15 -12.55 9.23 -14.50
C LEU A 15 -12.83 8.22 -15.63
N ALA A 16 -13.56 8.62 -16.69
CA ALA A 16 -13.78 7.81 -17.88
C ALA A 16 -12.49 7.56 -18.66
N ASP A 17 -11.51 8.49 -18.62
CA ASP A 17 -10.24 8.35 -19.32
C ASP A 17 -9.31 7.30 -18.69
N TYR A 18 -9.62 6.87 -17.46
CA TYR A 18 -8.84 5.85 -16.72
C TYR A 18 -9.43 4.44 -16.80
N GLN A 19 -10.39 4.14 -17.67
CA GLN A 19 -11.01 2.82 -17.70
C GLN A 19 -10.05 1.70 -18.10
N GLU A 20 -9.16 1.95 -19.06
CA GLU A 20 -8.13 0.98 -19.43
C GLU A 20 -7.11 0.79 -18.29
N TRP A 21 -6.66 1.88 -17.67
CA TRP A 21 -5.79 1.83 -16.50
C TRP A 21 -6.43 1.05 -15.35
N ARG A 22 -7.71 1.31 -15.05
CA ARG A 22 -8.48 0.57 -14.05
C ARG A 22 -8.51 -0.91 -14.34
N LYS A 23 -8.80 -1.27 -15.60
CA LYS A 23 -8.87 -2.66 -16.03
C LYS A 23 -7.53 -3.36 -15.80
N VAL A 24 -6.43 -2.79 -16.29
CA VAL A 24 -5.09 -3.36 -16.13
C VAL A 24 -4.71 -3.53 -14.66
N ASN A 25 -5.00 -2.55 -13.82
CA ASN A 25 -4.71 -2.62 -12.38
C ASN A 25 -5.56 -3.68 -11.65
N THR A 26 -6.82 -3.82 -12.03
CA THR A 26 -7.72 -4.85 -11.47
C THR A 26 -7.28 -6.24 -11.91
N ASP A 27 -6.99 -6.43 -13.19
CA ASP A 27 -6.49 -7.70 -13.73
C ASP A 27 -5.17 -8.10 -13.07
N PHE A 28 -4.25 -7.16 -12.92
CA PHE A 28 -2.98 -7.39 -12.21
C PHE A 28 -3.21 -7.91 -10.78
N PHE A 29 -4.11 -7.26 -10.02
CA PHE A 29 -4.41 -7.71 -8.65
C PHE A 29 -4.96 -9.15 -8.64
N GLU A 30 -5.90 -9.47 -9.53
CA GLU A 30 -6.47 -10.81 -9.63
C GLU A 30 -5.42 -11.84 -10.09
N GLU A 31 -4.54 -11.50 -11.02
CA GLU A 31 -3.43 -12.36 -11.43
C GLU A 31 -2.48 -12.66 -10.27
N GLN A 32 -2.09 -11.63 -9.50
CA GLN A 32 -1.21 -11.81 -8.33
C GLN A 32 -1.85 -12.69 -7.24
N LYS A 33 -3.17 -12.70 -7.13
CA LYS A 33 -3.91 -13.51 -6.17
C LYS A 33 -3.74 -15.01 -6.39
N TYR A 34 -3.48 -15.40 -7.64
CA TYR A 34 -3.28 -16.81 -8.04
C TYR A 34 -1.85 -17.09 -8.51
N ALA A 35 -0.95 -16.12 -8.41
CA ALA A 35 0.44 -16.29 -8.82
C ALA A 35 1.15 -17.33 -7.93
N MET A 36 1.94 -18.19 -8.57
CA MET A 36 2.70 -19.25 -7.91
C MET A 36 4.20 -19.05 -8.07
N THR A 37 4.95 -19.55 -7.12
CA THR A 37 6.41 -19.67 -7.23
C THR A 37 6.77 -20.83 -8.17
N PRO A 38 8.03 -20.90 -8.65
CA PRO A 38 8.50 -22.04 -9.44
C PRO A 38 8.33 -23.40 -8.74
N GLU A 39 8.30 -23.40 -7.40
CA GLU A 39 8.11 -24.57 -6.55
C GLU A 39 6.63 -24.99 -6.40
N GLY A 40 5.69 -24.18 -6.96
CA GLY A 40 4.25 -24.46 -6.95
C GLY A 40 3.53 -23.98 -5.69
N GLU A 41 4.13 -23.08 -4.92
CA GLU A 41 3.52 -22.43 -3.77
C GLU A 41 2.89 -21.10 -4.17
N MET A 42 1.89 -20.64 -3.42
CA MET A 42 1.31 -19.30 -3.64
C MET A 42 2.36 -18.22 -3.40
N LEU A 43 2.52 -17.31 -4.37
CA LEU A 43 3.47 -16.21 -4.27
C LEU A 43 3.10 -15.23 -3.15
N TYR A 44 1.81 -15.02 -2.94
CA TYR A 44 1.23 -14.18 -1.89
C TYR A 44 0.17 -14.94 -1.10
N ASN A 45 0.00 -14.58 0.15
CA ASN A 45 -1.16 -14.97 0.95
C ASN A 45 -2.23 -13.90 0.83
N THR A 46 -3.48 -14.32 0.73
CA THR A 46 -4.63 -13.43 0.80
C THR A 46 -4.88 -13.03 2.25
N LEU A 47 -4.94 -11.74 2.51
CA LEU A 47 -5.21 -11.17 3.83
C LEU A 47 -6.54 -10.44 3.82
N THR A 48 -7.51 -10.97 4.57
CA THR A 48 -8.82 -10.37 4.79
C THR A 48 -9.02 -10.24 6.29
N PRO A 49 -9.12 -9.02 6.83
CA PRO A 49 -9.26 -8.85 8.27
C PRO A 49 -10.65 -9.28 8.74
N SER A 50 -10.73 -9.87 9.95
CA SER A 50 -11.97 -10.37 10.51
C SER A 50 -13.05 -9.31 10.73
N TRP A 51 -12.64 -8.05 10.90
CA TRP A 51 -13.55 -6.90 11.09
C TRP A 51 -14.08 -6.29 9.79
N ASN A 52 -13.56 -6.70 8.62
CA ASN A 52 -14.01 -6.23 7.31
C ASN A 52 -13.78 -7.28 6.23
N SER A 53 -14.77 -8.13 6.01
CA SER A 53 -14.71 -9.22 5.03
C SER A 53 -14.65 -8.75 3.57
N GLY A 54 -14.96 -7.48 3.29
CA GLY A 54 -14.85 -6.89 1.97
C GLY A 54 -13.47 -6.33 1.64
N ALA A 55 -12.58 -6.24 2.64
CA ALA A 55 -11.25 -5.69 2.49
C ALA A 55 -10.22 -6.83 2.29
N THR A 56 -9.76 -7.02 1.08
CA THR A 56 -8.76 -8.04 0.77
C THR A 56 -7.53 -7.39 0.15
N LEU A 57 -6.35 -7.73 0.69
CA LEU A 57 -5.05 -7.41 0.11
C LEU A 57 -4.19 -8.69 0.02
N LEU A 58 -3.07 -8.61 -0.67
CA LEU A 58 -2.13 -9.71 -0.77
C LEU A 58 -0.87 -9.37 0.03
N ILE A 59 -0.33 -10.36 0.75
CA ILE A 59 0.84 -10.18 1.60
C ILE A 59 1.84 -11.33 1.41
N LYS A 60 3.11 -10.96 1.35
CA LYS A 60 4.24 -11.89 1.38
C LYS A 60 5.24 -11.43 2.42
N TYR A 61 5.55 -12.27 3.39
CA TYR A 61 6.65 -12.01 4.32
C TYR A 61 7.99 -12.25 3.63
N LEU A 62 8.91 -11.30 3.78
CA LEU A 62 10.23 -11.34 3.17
C LEU A 62 11.32 -11.80 4.14
N ASN A 63 11.00 -11.89 5.43
CA ASN A 63 11.88 -12.35 6.49
C ASN A 63 11.42 -13.69 7.05
N ASP A 64 12.32 -14.34 7.75
CA ASP A 64 12.01 -15.51 8.58
C ASP A 64 11.25 -15.04 9.84
N ARG A 65 9.96 -15.32 9.90
CA ARG A 65 9.09 -14.91 11.01
C ARG A 65 9.38 -15.62 12.34
N SER A 66 10.17 -16.68 12.35
CA SER A 66 10.63 -17.29 13.59
C SER A 66 11.52 -16.34 14.40
N LYS A 67 12.21 -15.43 13.69
CA LYS A 67 13.09 -14.41 14.32
C LYS A 67 12.32 -13.23 14.92
N THR A 68 11.06 -13.07 14.58
CA THR A 68 10.17 -12.03 15.12
C THR A 68 9.08 -12.61 16.01
N GLU A 69 9.16 -13.92 16.30
CA GLU A 69 8.24 -14.59 17.23
C GLU A 69 8.36 -13.95 18.62
N GLY A 70 7.21 -13.57 19.19
CA GLY A 70 7.17 -12.86 20.47
C GLY A 70 7.33 -11.33 20.39
N ASN A 71 7.72 -10.77 19.23
CA ASN A 71 7.72 -9.33 19.06
C ASN A 71 6.30 -8.78 18.95
N LEU A 72 6.13 -7.52 19.37
CA LEU A 72 4.83 -6.86 19.38
C LEU A 72 4.34 -6.56 17.96
N SER A 73 3.03 -6.63 17.79
CA SER A 73 2.30 -6.13 16.62
C SER A 73 1.62 -4.81 16.95
N PRO A 74 1.57 -3.85 16.01
CA PRO A 74 0.85 -2.60 16.23
C PRO A 74 -0.65 -2.84 16.39
N MET A 75 -1.28 -2.00 17.19
CA MET A 75 -2.73 -1.84 17.25
C MET A 75 -3.16 -0.64 16.42
N LEU A 76 -4.45 -0.51 16.14
CA LEU A 76 -5.01 0.62 15.37
C LEU A 76 -4.58 2.00 15.90
N THR A 77 -4.42 2.12 17.23
CA THR A 77 -4.01 3.35 17.91
C THR A 77 -2.50 3.56 17.97
N SER A 78 -1.70 2.62 17.47
CA SER A 78 -0.25 2.71 17.54
C SER A 78 0.33 3.75 16.59
N ARG A 79 1.43 4.35 17.00
CA ARG A 79 2.35 5.07 16.15
C ARG A 79 3.57 4.20 15.87
N VAL A 80 3.99 4.15 14.62
CA VAL A 80 5.06 3.27 14.17
C VAL A 80 6.13 4.01 13.40
N SER A 81 7.32 3.42 13.35
CA SER A 81 8.35 3.77 12.38
C SER A 81 8.53 2.64 11.38
N VAL A 82 8.61 2.98 10.11
CA VAL A 82 8.75 2.03 9.02
C VAL A 82 9.79 2.50 8.00
N LYS A 83 10.36 1.55 7.26
CA LYS A 83 11.03 1.80 5.99
C LYS A 83 10.16 1.25 4.88
N TYR A 84 10.01 1.98 3.78
CA TYR A 84 9.19 1.51 2.69
C TYR A 84 9.60 2.06 1.32
N ILE A 85 9.17 1.35 0.29
CA ILE A 85 9.13 1.81 -1.10
C ILE A 85 7.76 1.47 -1.66
N GLY A 86 7.09 2.47 -2.24
CA GLY A 86 5.81 2.31 -2.94
C GLY A 86 6.02 2.35 -4.45
N ARG A 87 5.37 1.41 -5.15
CA ARG A 87 5.40 1.29 -6.62
C ARG A 87 4.01 1.09 -7.18
N LEU A 88 3.82 1.54 -8.40
CA LEU A 88 2.66 1.16 -9.22
C LEU A 88 2.79 -0.31 -9.65
N TYR A 89 1.72 -0.86 -10.25
CA TYR A 89 1.68 -2.26 -10.69
C TYR A 89 2.80 -2.64 -11.66
N ASP A 90 3.28 -1.70 -12.45
CA ASP A 90 4.34 -1.88 -13.45
C ASP A 90 5.77 -1.73 -12.85
N GLY A 91 5.88 -1.51 -11.55
CA GLY A 91 7.13 -1.33 -10.84
C GLY A 91 7.61 0.13 -10.75
N THR A 92 6.91 1.09 -11.35
CA THR A 92 7.27 2.52 -11.28
C THR A 92 7.20 3.00 -9.83
N PRO A 93 8.31 3.47 -9.22
CA PRO A 93 8.29 3.98 -7.86
C PRO A 93 7.58 5.33 -7.81
N PHE A 94 6.77 5.56 -6.78
CA PHE A 94 6.08 6.83 -6.55
C PHE A 94 6.41 7.45 -5.20
N ASP A 95 6.86 6.66 -4.23
CA ASP A 95 7.20 7.15 -2.90
C ASP A 95 8.17 6.22 -2.19
N SER A 96 8.95 6.78 -1.25
CA SER A 96 9.96 6.03 -0.49
C SER A 96 10.38 6.77 0.76
N SER A 97 10.55 6.04 1.88
CA SER A 97 11.15 6.60 3.10
C SER A 97 12.64 6.81 3.00
N TYR A 98 13.32 6.18 2.05
CA TYR A 98 14.77 6.26 1.88
C TYR A 98 15.26 7.65 1.43
N THR A 99 14.36 8.53 1.04
CA THR A 99 14.66 9.95 0.80
C THR A 99 14.76 10.78 2.08
N ASN A 100 14.28 10.25 3.21
CA ASN A 100 14.40 10.88 4.52
C ASN A 100 15.81 10.70 5.07
N THR A 101 16.24 11.60 5.95
CA THR A 101 17.62 11.62 6.50
C THR A 101 17.98 10.32 7.23
N ASP A 102 17.04 9.75 8.00
CA ASP A 102 17.21 8.49 8.73
C ASP A 102 16.60 7.28 7.99
N SER A 103 16.08 7.49 6.79
CA SER A 103 15.34 6.49 5.99
C SER A 103 14.07 5.97 6.69
N LEU A 104 13.57 6.67 7.70
CA LEU A 104 12.38 6.27 8.45
C LEU A 104 11.20 7.19 8.11
N PHE A 105 10.01 6.59 8.18
CA PHE A 105 8.73 7.28 8.14
C PHE A 105 7.96 6.96 9.41
N TYR A 106 7.54 8.01 10.10
CA TYR A 106 6.79 7.90 11.36
C TYR A 106 5.32 8.25 11.10
N THR A 107 4.42 7.36 11.48
CA THR A 107 3.00 7.57 11.24
C THR A 107 2.13 6.86 12.26
N ASN A 108 0.90 7.37 12.46
CA ASN A 108 -0.14 6.60 13.13
C ASN A 108 -0.82 5.67 12.13
N LEU A 109 -1.32 4.53 12.59
CA LEU A 109 -2.03 3.60 11.71
C LEU A 109 -3.35 4.17 11.17
N THR A 110 -3.91 5.17 11.85
CA THR A 110 -5.12 5.88 11.44
C THR A 110 -4.91 6.92 10.34
N ASP A 111 -3.66 7.29 10.05
CA ASP A 111 -3.32 8.39 9.14
C ASP A 111 -2.82 7.91 7.77
N VAL A 112 -2.86 6.61 7.52
CA VAL A 112 -2.40 5.98 6.29
C VAL A 112 -3.55 5.32 5.54
N ILE A 113 -3.31 4.91 4.29
CA ILE A 113 -4.30 4.17 3.50
C ILE A 113 -4.72 2.87 4.19
N SER A 114 -5.95 2.45 3.95
CA SER A 114 -6.55 1.29 4.64
C SER A 114 -5.73 0.01 4.48
N GLY A 115 -5.11 -0.20 3.31
CA GLY A 115 -4.23 -1.35 3.09
C GLY A 115 -3.03 -1.38 4.05
N TRP A 116 -2.44 -0.24 4.37
CA TRP A 116 -1.38 -0.14 5.36
C TRP A 116 -1.87 -0.41 6.78
N THR A 117 -3.01 0.19 7.15
CA THR A 117 -3.64 -0.03 8.45
C THR A 117 -3.88 -1.52 8.70
N ILE A 118 -4.35 -2.24 7.69
CA ILE A 118 -4.57 -3.69 7.77
C ILE A 118 -3.22 -4.42 7.87
N ALA A 119 -2.32 -4.20 6.93
CA ALA A 119 -1.06 -4.94 6.84
C ALA A 119 -0.21 -4.81 8.11
N LEU A 120 -0.06 -3.58 8.63
CA LEU A 120 0.76 -3.30 9.81
C LEU A 120 0.25 -4.01 11.07
N GLN A 121 -1.06 -4.18 11.25
CA GLN A 121 -1.61 -4.91 12.38
C GLN A 121 -1.32 -6.42 12.35
N TYR A 122 -1.00 -6.99 11.19
CA TYR A 122 -0.57 -8.38 11.01
C TYR A 122 0.94 -8.57 11.04
N MET A 123 1.71 -7.48 11.01
CA MET A 123 3.16 -7.50 11.14
C MET A 123 3.59 -7.46 12.62
N ARG A 124 4.77 -7.97 12.87
CA ARG A 124 5.49 -7.81 14.14
C ARG A 124 6.68 -6.87 13.93
N VAL A 125 7.10 -6.19 14.97
CA VAL A 125 8.34 -5.40 14.91
C VAL A 125 9.49 -6.27 14.39
N GLY A 126 10.18 -5.80 13.36
CA GLY A 126 11.23 -6.53 12.64
C GLY A 126 10.76 -7.25 11.37
N ASP A 127 9.45 -7.43 11.17
CA ASP A 127 8.94 -8.02 9.93
C ASP A 127 9.15 -7.09 8.73
N SER A 128 9.42 -7.73 7.58
CA SER A 128 9.44 -7.10 6.26
C SER A 128 8.42 -7.82 5.39
N VAL A 129 7.60 -7.06 4.68
CA VAL A 129 6.57 -7.61 3.81
C VAL A 129 6.58 -6.93 2.45
N ARG A 130 6.12 -7.65 1.43
CA ARG A 130 5.57 -7.05 0.21
C ARG A 130 4.07 -7.19 0.26
N VAL A 131 3.37 -6.08 0.04
CA VAL A 131 1.91 -6.07 -0.03
C VAL A 131 1.44 -5.56 -1.38
N VAL A 132 0.38 -6.17 -1.90
CA VAL A 132 -0.33 -5.71 -3.08
C VAL A 132 -1.70 -5.21 -2.61
N ILE A 133 -1.92 -3.92 -2.78
CA ILE A 133 -3.09 -3.21 -2.24
C ILE A 133 -3.97 -2.78 -3.41
N PRO A 134 -5.22 -3.29 -3.52
CA PRO A 134 -6.15 -2.85 -4.55
C PRO A 134 -6.53 -1.38 -4.31
N TYR A 135 -6.94 -0.67 -5.36
CA TYR A 135 -7.27 0.75 -5.26
C TYR A 135 -8.31 1.07 -4.19
N THR A 136 -9.23 0.16 -3.91
CA THR A 136 -10.27 0.31 -2.88
C THR A 136 -9.72 0.41 -1.46
N LEU A 137 -8.50 -0.08 -1.22
CA LEU A 137 -7.77 0.01 0.04
C LEU A 137 -6.56 0.96 -0.04
N GLY A 138 -6.39 1.60 -1.19
CA GLY A 138 -5.36 2.61 -1.46
C GLY A 138 -5.97 4.00 -1.57
N TYR A 139 -5.67 4.68 -2.66
CA TYR A 139 -6.13 6.06 -2.90
C TYR A 139 -7.46 6.14 -3.67
N GLY A 140 -8.09 5.01 -4.00
CA GLY A 140 -9.41 4.96 -4.63
C GLY A 140 -9.41 5.64 -5.99
N THR A 141 -10.33 6.58 -6.14
CA THR A 141 -10.51 7.39 -7.35
C THR A 141 -9.86 8.77 -7.27
N GLN A 142 -9.05 9.01 -6.23
CA GLN A 142 -8.33 10.27 -6.10
C GLN A 142 -7.28 10.41 -7.19
N VAL A 143 -7.20 11.58 -7.77
CA VAL A 143 -6.14 11.95 -8.74
C VAL A 143 -5.02 12.62 -7.98
N THR A 144 -3.85 12.02 -8.00
CA THR A 144 -2.61 12.61 -7.47
C THR A 144 -1.58 12.74 -8.58
N ALA A 145 -0.55 13.57 -8.37
CA ALA A 145 0.48 13.79 -9.40
C ALA A 145 1.26 12.51 -9.76
N ALA A 146 1.40 11.56 -8.81
CA ALA A 146 2.23 10.37 -8.98
C ALA A 146 1.43 9.07 -9.08
N ILE A 147 0.16 9.07 -8.67
CA ILE A 147 -0.69 7.88 -8.59
C ILE A 147 -2.01 8.18 -9.31
N PRO A 148 -2.23 7.60 -10.50
CA PRO A 148 -3.51 7.69 -11.19
C PRO A 148 -4.65 7.08 -10.36
N PRO A 149 -5.90 7.51 -10.54
CA PRO A 149 -7.05 6.87 -9.89
C PRO A 149 -7.14 5.40 -10.30
N TYR A 150 -7.69 4.57 -9.44
CA TYR A 150 -7.82 3.11 -9.63
C TYR A 150 -6.49 2.33 -9.65
N SER A 151 -5.41 2.89 -9.10
CA SER A 151 -4.11 2.21 -9.07
C SER A 151 -4.05 1.13 -8.00
N THR A 152 -3.62 -0.06 -8.40
CA THR A 152 -3.12 -1.10 -7.50
C THR A 152 -1.71 -0.75 -7.08
N LEU A 153 -1.42 -0.80 -5.79
CA LEU A 153 -0.16 -0.35 -5.21
C LEU A 153 0.64 -1.53 -4.68
N LEU A 154 1.94 -1.53 -4.94
CA LEU A 154 2.89 -2.46 -4.35
C LEU A 154 3.76 -1.71 -3.34
N PHE A 155 3.77 -2.19 -2.10
CA PHE A 155 4.67 -1.67 -1.07
C PHE A 155 5.57 -2.75 -0.53
N ASP A 156 6.87 -2.45 -0.47
CA ASP A 156 7.79 -3.15 0.40
C ASP A 156 7.87 -2.35 1.70
N ILE A 157 7.48 -2.95 2.82
CA ILE A 157 7.41 -2.30 4.13
C ILE A 157 8.21 -3.10 5.14
N LYS A 158 9.09 -2.43 5.87
CA LYS A 158 9.74 -2.96 7.07
C LYS A 158 9.23 -2.22 8.29
N LEU A 159 8.59 -2.92 9.21
CA LEU A 159 8.19 -2.38 10.50
C LEU A 159 9.41 -2.36 11.43
N THR A 160 9.92 -1.16 11.72
CA THR A 160 11.14 -1.01 12.52
C THR A 160 10.84 -0.90 14.01
N ASP A 161 9.78 -0.20 14.39
CA ASP A 161 9.41 -0.03 15.81
C ASP A 161 7.96 0.44 15.97
N ILE A 162 7.46 0.30 17.21
CA ILE A 162 6.25 0.95 17.72
C ILE A 162 6.73 2.04 18.68
N VAL A 163 6.56 3.32 18.30
CA VAL A 163 7.29 4.44 18.94
C VAL A 163 6.58 5.08 20.11
N ASP A 164 5.25 5.00 20.21
CA ASP A 164 4.49 5.52 21.34
C ASP A 164 3.91 4.35 22.14
N TYR A 165 4.79 3.64 22.77
CA TYR A 165 4.46 2.54 23.64
C TYR A 165 4.31 3.06 25.08
N GLU A 166 3.10 3.38 25.49
CA GLU A 166 2.81 3.65 26.90
C GLU A 166 2.70 2.32 27.67
N ILE A 167 3.76 1.97 28.37
CA ILE A 167 3.62 1.06 29.51
C ILE A 167 2.95 1.90 30.61
N LYS A 168 1.64 1.78 30.76
CA LYS A 168 1.00 2.27 31.98
C LYS A 168 1.35 1.31 33.11
N PRO A 169 1.88 1.82 34.20
CA PRO A 169 2.17 1.01 35.38
C PRO A 169 0.89 0.43 36.00
#